data_bf53d42faf7e93831cb0d7050ffa0a17
#
_entry.id   bf53d42faf7e93831cb0d7050ffa0a17
#
_cell.length_a   1.000
_cell.length_b   1.000
_cell.length_c   1.000
_cell.angle_alpha   90.00
_cell.angle_beta   90.00
_cell.angle_gamma   90.00
#
_symmetry.space_group_name_H-M   'P 1'
#
loop_
_entity.id
_entity.type
_entity.pdbx_description
1 polymer ?
#
loop_
_entity_poly.entity_id
_entity_poly.type
_entity_poly.pdbx_seq_one_letter_code
_entity_poly.pdbx_strand_id
1 'polypeptide(L)'
;NEEFNELRDGIREAVLPEGERKQARKQQRKEEKARAKADKKASAVPGGAPNKPRVFVLDFDGDVQASGVDALSREISALLQVADKQDEVMVRLESPGGLVHSYGLAASQLKRIRSQGVRLTVCVDRVAASGGYMMACIADRIVAAPFAVLGSIGVVAQIPNFHRLLRKNEIDVELMTAGEYKRTLTMFGENTEHGRQKFQEELEDTHVLFKDFVREHRRGLDI
;
A
#
# COMPACT_ATOMS: atom_id res chain seq x y z
N ASN A 1 9.12 -11.68 -12.87
CA ASN A 1 9.48 -11.90 -14.29
C ASN A 1 9.84 -13.37 -14.60
N GLU A 2 10.40 -14.14 -13.69
CA GLU A 2 10.71 -15.56 -13.91
C GLU A 2 9.43 -16.37 -14.06
N GLU A 3 8.46 -16.22 -13.17
CA GLU A 3 7.17 -16.89 -13.20
C GLU A 3 6.40 -16.67 -14.53
N PHE A 4 6.34 -15.42 -15.01
CA PHE A 4 5.72 -15.14 -16.32
C PHE A 4 6.49 -15.72 -17.48
N ASN A 5 7.80 -15.81 -17.41
CA ASN A 5 8.60 -16.46 -18.44
C ASN A 5 8.35 -17.98 -18.44
N GLU A 6 8.29 -18.61 -17.28
CA GLU A 6 7.95 -20.02 -17.13
C GLU A 6 6.55 -20.35 -17.67
N LEU A 7 5.54 -19.53 -17.31
CA LEU A 7 4.18 -19.67 -17.82
C LEU A 7 4.13 -19.52 -19.35
N ARG A 8 4.78 -18.48 -19.88
CA ARG A 8 4.85 -18.27 -21.34
C ARG A 8 5.50 -19.45 -22.03
N ASP A 9 6.60 -19.95 -21.48
CA ASP A 9 7.36 -21.03 -22.08
C ASP A 9 6.59 -22.35 -21.97
N GLY A 10 5.87 -22.58 -20.86
CA GLY A 10 4.93 -23.69 -20.70
C GLY A 10 3.79 -23.65 -21.74
N ILE A 11 3.18 -22.49 -21.95
CA ILE A 11 2.12 -22.32 -22.97
C ILE A 11 2.68 -22.57 -24.38
N ARG A 12 3.87 -22.03 -24.70
CA ARG A 12 4.53 -22.26 -25.99
C ARG A 12 4.80 -23.74 -26.22
N GLU A 13 5.31 -24.45 -25.23
CA GLU A 13 5.53 -25.90 -25.34
C GLU A 13 4.24 -26.71 -25.52
N ALA A 14 3.14 -26.29 -24.89
CA ALA A 14 1.84 -26.96 -25.05
C ALA A 14 1.24 -26.81 -26.45
N VAL A 15 1.47 -25.66 -27.09
CA VAL A 15 0.88 -25.34 -28.42
C VAL A 15 1.73 -25.85 -29.59
N LEU A 16 3.04 -26.03 -29.42
CA LEU A 16 3.94 -26.47 -30.51
C LEU A 16 3.86 -27.97 -30.79
N PRO A 17 3.86 -28.40 -32.04
CA PRO A 17 4.03 -29.81 -32.44
C PRO A 17 5.33 -30.39 -31.84
N GLU A 18 5.34 -31.70 -31.58
CA GLU A 18 6.45 -32.38 -30.89
C GLU A 18 7.81 -32.20 -31.56
N GLY A 19 7.84 -32.14 -32.89
CA GLY A 19 9.07 -31.89 -33.65
C GLY A 19 9.64 -30.50 -33.53
N GLU A 20 8.79 -29.50 -33.31
CA GLU A 20 9.20 -28.10 -33.17
C GLU A 20 9.61 -27.76 -31.77
N ARG A 21 9.11 -28.46 -30.73
CA ARG A 21 9.48 -28.27 -29.32
C ARG A 21 10.98 -28.38 -29.05
N LYS A 22 11.63 -29.37 -29.67
CA LYS A 22 13.09 -29.58 -29.53
C LYS A 22 13.90 -28.43 -30.14
N GLN A 23 13.44 -27.91 -31.30
CA GLN A 23 14.11 -26.77 -31.92
C GLN A 23 13.92 -25.48 -31.10
N ALA A 24 12.71 -25.21 -30.59
CA ALA A 24 12.40 -24.05 -29.75
C ALA A 24 13.23 -24.05 -28.50
N ARG A 25 13.33 -25.18 -27.77
CA ARG A 25 14.22 -25.34 -26.59
C ARG A 25 15.69 -25.08 -26.88
N LYS A 26 16.17 -25.56 -28.04
CA LYS A 26 17.56 -25.35 -28.45
C LYS A 26 17.84 -23.88 -28.76
N GLN A 27 16.90 -23.22 -29.40
CA GLN A 27 16.98 -21.80 -29.71
C GLN A 27 16.97 -20.94 -28.44
N GLN A 28 16.04 -21.19 -27.53
CA GLN A 28 15.92 -20.50 -26.26
C GLN A 28 17.22 -20.61 -25.43
N ARG A 29 17.78 -21.83 -25.30
CA ARG A 29 19.08 -22.02 -24.61
C ARG A 29 20.24 -21.27 -25.27
N LYS A 30 20.22 -21.09 -26.58
CA LYS A 30 21.22 -20.27 -27.27
C LYS A 30 21.07 -18.79 -26.96
N GLU A 31 19.82 -18.30 -26.96
CA GLU A 31 19.49 -16.89 -26.66
C GLU A 31 19.84 -16.55 -25.19
N GLU A 32 19.49 -17.43 -24.24
CA GLU A 32 19.87 -17.28 -22.84
C GLU A 32 21.39 -17.22 -22.63
N LYS A 33 22.13 -18.14 -23.29
CA LYS A 33 23.59 -18.13 -23.23
C LYS A 33 24.21 -16.90 -23.88
N ALA A 34 23.61 -16.41 -24.97
CA ALA A 34 24.08 -15.20 -25.65
C ALA A 34 23.82 -13.96 -24.77
N ARG A 35 22.65 -13.90 -24.13
CA ARG A 35 22.27 -12.83 -23.19
C ARG A 35 23.18 -12.82 -21.97
N ALA A 36 23.41 -13.97 -21.34
CA ALA A 36 24.34 -14.09 -20.20
C ALA A 36 25.79 -13.70 -20.54
N LYS A 37 26.24 -13.99 -21.79
CA LYS A 37 27.55 -13.54 -22.25
C LYS A 37 27.61 -12.04 -22.52
N ALA A 38 26.54 -11.46 -23.06
CA ALA A 38 26.44 -10.02 -23.29
C ALA A 38 26.42 -9.24 -21.95
N ASP A 39 25.66 -9.73 -20.98
CA ASP A 39 25.58 -9.15 -19.63
C ASP A 39 26.92 -9.21 -18.90
N LYS A 40 27.65 -10.34 -19.00
CA LYS A 40 29.01 -10.45 -18.46
C LYS A 40 30.01 -9.54 -19.15
N LYS A 41 29.90 -9.32 -20.46
CA LYS A 41 30.77 -8.37 -21.19
C LYS A 41 30.44 -6.92 -20.79
N ALA A 42 29.16 -6.56 -20.63
CA ALA A 42 28.74 -5.24 -20.20
C ALA A 42 29.21 -4.91 -18.79
N SER A 43 29.22 -5.91 -17.89
CA SER A 43 29.71 -5.77 -16.50
C SER A 43 31.24 -5.68 -16.38
N ALA A 44 32.00 -6.07 -17.42
CA ALA A 44 33.46 -6.13 -17.37
C ALA A 44 34.16 -4.86 -17.88
N VAL A 45 33.42 -3.84 -18.35
CA VAL A 45 33.99 -2.58 -18.82
C VAL A 45 34.18 -1.64 -17.64
N PRO A 46 35.41 -1.21 -17.29
CA PRO A 46 35.64 -0.16 -16.30
C PRO A 46 35.05 1.16 -16.83
N GLY A 47 34.01 1.64 -16.17
CA GLY A 47 33.25 2.82 -16.61
C GLY A 47 31.82 2.50 -17.05
N GLY A 48 31.37 1.30 -16.80
CA GLY A 48 30.04 0.68 -16.95
C GLY A 48 29.09 1.33 -17.95
N ALA A 49 28.46 0.48 -18.78
CA ALA A 49 27.29 0.93 -19.56
C ALA A 49 26.32 1.69 -18.62
N PRO A 50 25.69 2.80 -19.06
CA PRO A 50 24.77 3.56 -18.23
C PRO A 50 23.77 2.58 -17.60
N ASN A 51 23.69 2.66 -16.27
CA ASN A 51 22.85 1.75 -15.48
C ASN A 51 21.42 1.88 -16.03
N LYS A 52 20.89 0.81 -16.64
CA LYS A 52 19.54 0.87 -17.21
C LYS A 52 18.56 1.14 -16.07
N PRO A 53 17.59 2.03 -16.27
CA PRO A 53 16.54 2.27 -15.27
C PRO A 53 15.91 0.94 -14.84
N ARG A 54 15.82 0.73 -13.54
CA ARG A 54 15.21 -0.47 -12.93
C ARG A 54 13.82 -0.13 -12.44
N VAL A 55 12.94 -1.12 -12.46
CA VAL A 55 11.63 -1.05 -11.82
C VAL A 55 11.62 -2.04 -10.68
N PHE A 56 11.48 -1.53 -9.47
CA PHE A 56 11.28 -2.33 -8.26
C PHE A 56 9.78 -2.50 -8.03
N VAL A 57 9.34 -3.72 -7.82
CA VAL A 57 7.93 -4.01 -7.56
C VAL A 57 7.76 -4.43 -6.11
N LEU A 58 6.89 -3.74 -5.40
CA LEU A 58 6.48 -4.04 -4.03
C LEU A 58 5.00 -4.39 -4.03
N ASP A 59 4.61 -5.26 -3.12
CA ASP A 59 3.22 -5.65 -2.92
C ASP A 59 2.73 -5.19 -1.55
N PHE A 60 1.52 -4.64 -1.50
CA PHE A 60 0.85 -4.34 -0.25
C PHE A 60 -0.61 -4.76 -0.31
N ASP A 61 -0.94 -5.82 0.41
CA ASP A 61 -2.30 -6.28 0.66
C ASP A 61 -2.68 -5.88 2.10
N GLY A 62 -3.54 -4.87 2.20
CA GLY A 62 -3.83 -4.18 3.44
C GLY A 62 -5.08 -4.68 4.13
N ASP A 63 -4.93 -5.14 5.37
CA ASP A 63 -6.01 -5.42 6.30
C ASP A 63 -6.38 -4.18 7.16
N VAL A 64 -7.35 -4.31 8.07
CA VAL A 64 -7.78 -3.21 8.95
C VAL A 64 -6.64 -2.62 9.78
N GLN A 65 -5.66 -3.43 10.16
CA GLN A 65 -4.52 -3.02 11.00
C GLN A 65 -3.31 -2.55 10.19
N ALA A 66 -3.35 -2.69 8.86
CA ALA A 66 -2.20 -2.51 7.97
C ALA A 66 -1.00 -3.37 8.42
N SER A 67 -1.26 -4.65 8.75
CA SER A 67 -0.27 -5.55 9.35
C SER A 67 0.99 -5.74 8.51
N GLY A 68 0.92 -5.51 7.19
CA GLY A 68 2.06 -5.52 6.27
C GLY A 68 3.03 -4.34 6.41
N VAL A 69 2.74 -3.33 7.23
CA VAL A 69 3.52 -2.08 7.26
C VAL A 69 4.98 -2.27 7.68
N ASP A 70 5.25 -3.20 8.59
CA ASP A 70 6.62 -3.49 9.04
C ASP A 70 7.47 -4.16 7.95
N ALA A 71 6.85 -5.05 7.15
CA ALA A 71 7.49 -5.67 6.00
C ALA A 71 7.79 -4.61 4.94
N LEU A 72 6.78 -3.82 4.56
CA LEU A 72 6.91 -2.71 3.61
C LEU A 72 8.02 -1.73 4.02
N SER A 73 8.10 -1.37 5.31
CA SER A 73 9.14 -0.47 5.83
C SER A 73 10.55 -1.03 5.64
N ARG A 74 10.74 -2.34 5.89
CA ARG A 74 12.03 -3.03 5.67
C ARG A 74 12.39 -3.11 4.20
N GLU A 75 11.44 -3.48 3.35
CA GLU A 75 11.62 -3.55 1.90
C GLU A 75 12.00 -2.19 1.32
N ILE A 76 11.30 -1.12 1.70
CA ILE A 76 11.62 0.25 1.28
C ILE A 76 13.01 0.64 1.78
N SER A 77 13.37 0.31 3.02
CA SER A 77 14.68 0.63 3.57
C SER A 77 15.81 -0.08 2.83
N ALA A 78 15.62 -1.34 2.44
CA ALA A 78 16.59 -2.08 1.65
C ALA A 78 16.68 -1.55 0.21
N LEU A 79 15.52 -1.28 -0.42
CA LEU A 79 15.43 -0.74 -1.77
C LEU A 79 16.17 0.60 -1.88
N LEU A 80 15.97 1.51 -0.92
CA LEU A 80 16.59 2.84 -0.92
C LEU A 80 18.12 2.81 -0.75
N GLN A 81 18.71 1.67 -0.37
CA GLN A 81 20.18 1.51 -0.36
C GLN A 81 20.76 1.32 -1.78
N VAL A 82 19.92 0.89 -2.74
CA VAL A 82 20.36 0.48 -4.08
C VAL A 82 19.68 1.24 -5.21
N ALA A 83 18.52 1.86 -4.94
CA ALA A 83 17.77 2.62 -5.92
C ALA A 83 18.39 4.01 -6.14
N ASP A 84 18.34 4.50 -7.37
CA ASP A 84 18.72 5.85 -7.73
C ASP A 84 17.57 6.61 -8.45
N LYS A 85 17.80 7.88 -8.79
CA LYS A 85 16.76 8.77 -9.34
C LYS A 85 16.23 8.38 -10.73
N GLN A 86 16.91 7.52 -11.44
CA GLN A 86 16.45 7.02 -12.75
C GLN A 86 15.58 5.78 -12.62
N ASP A 87 15.57 5.15 -11.44
CA ASP A 87 14.75 3.98 -11.14
C ASP A 87 13.29 4.36 -10.84
N GLU A 88 12.42 3.39 -10.86
CA GLU A 88 11.01 3.51 -10.51
C GLU A 88 10.62 2.44 -9.49
N VAL A 89 9.82 2.83 -8.51
CA VAL A 89 9.16 1.89 -7.61
C VAL A 89 7.70 1.79 -8.00
N MET A 90 7.26 0.58 -8.24
CA MET A 90 5.87 0.24 -8.51
C MET A 90 5.31 -0.52 -7.31
N VAL A 91 4.24 0.01 -6.69
CA VAL A 91 3.53 -0.66 -5.61
C VAL A 91 2.22 -1.20 -6.14
N ARG A 92 2.04 -2.52 -6.09
CA ARG A 92 0.72 -3.14 -6.29
C ARG A 92 -0.02 -3.04 -4.96
N LEU A 93 -1.01 -2.19 -4.93
CA LEU A 93 -1.75 -1.86 -3.71
C LEU A 93 -3.16 -2.41 -3.79
N GLU A 94 -3.53 -3.19 -2.80
CA GLU A 94 -4.89 -3.58 -2.56
C GLU A 94 -5.25 -3.35 -1.10
N SER A 95 -6.19 -2.44 -0.82
CA SER A 95 -6.62 -2.16 0.54
C SER A 95 -7.94 -1.39 0.60
N PRO A 96 -8.91 -1.88 1.40
CA PRO A 96 -10.12 -1.13 1.72
C PRO A 96 -9.88 -0.02 2.76
N GLY A 97 -8.67 0.07 3.34
CA GLY A 97 -8.35 0.95 4.45
C GLY A 97 -8.51 0.29 5.82
N GLY A 98 -8.39 1.10 6.87
CA GLY A 98 -8.43 0.62 8.27
C GLY A 98 -8.01 1.69 9.26
N LEU A 99 -7.24 1.32 10.28
CA LEU A 99 -6.82 2.21 11.35
C LEU A 99 -5.98 3.39 10.83
N VAL A 100 -6.42 4.59 11.11
CA VAL A 100 -5.82 5.84 10.58
C VAL A 100 -4.32 5.92 10.86
N HIS A 101 -3.90 5.63 12.10
CA HIS A 101 -2.49 5.71 12.47
C HIS A 101 -1.62 4.66 11.78
N SER A 102 -2.14 3.44 11.55
CA SER A 102 -1.41 2.38 10.84
C SER A 102 -1.22 2.72 9.37
N TYR A 103 -2.29 3.18 8.71
CA TYR A 103 -2.21 3.62 7.32
C TYR A 103 -1.44 4.92 7.13
N GLY A 104 -1.49 5.82 8.12
CA GLY A 104 -0.62 7.00 8.16
C GLY A 104 0.86 6.62 8.19
N LEU A 105 1.23 5.60 8.98
CA LEU A 105 2.58 5.06 8.98
C LEU A 105 2.94 4.45 7.63
N ALA A 106 2.07 3.61 7.05
CA ALA A 106 2.30 3.00 5.73
C ALA A 106 2.50 4.06 4.63
N ALA A 107 1.65 5.09 4.61
CA ALA A 107 1.77 6.22 3.71
C ALA A 107 3.11 6.95 3.89
N SER A 108 3.54 7.16 5.13
CA SER A 108 4.84 7.79 5.43
C SER A 108 6.03 7.00 4.88
N GLN A 109 5.93 5.66 4.86
CA GLN A 109 6.98 4.82 4.25
C GLN A 109 7.07 5.05 2.73
N LEU A 110 5.94 5.13 2.04
CA LEU A 110 5.93 5.45 0.61
C LEU A 110 6.47 6.86 0.31
N LYS A 111 6.20 7.82 1.19
CA LYS A 111 6.74 9.19 1.07
C LYS A 111 8.29 9.21 1.09
N ARG A 112 8.94 8.27 1.78
CA ARG A 112 10.41 8.14 1.80
C ARG A 112 10.98 7.90 0.40
N ILE A 113 10.31 7.09 -0.43
CA ILE A 113 10.73 6.80 -1.81
C ILE A 113 10.79 8.10 -2.62
N ARG A 114 9.71 8.88 -2.61
CA ARG A 114 9.65 10.16 -3.31
C ARG A 114 10.65 11.19 -2.77
N SER A 115 10.86 11.20 -1.45
CA SER A 115 11.81 12.11 -0.81
C SER A 115 13.26 11.88 -1.26
N GLN A 116 13.59 10.66 -1.72
CA GLN A 116 14.88 10.33 -2.33
C GLN A 116 14.92 10.65 -3.85
N GLY A 117 13.83 11.15 -4.41
CA GLY A 117 13.72 11.50 -5.83
C GLY A 117 13.49 10.29 -6.75
N VAL A 118 13.17 9.14 -6.19
CA VAL A 118 12.79 7.93 -6.95
C VAL A 118 11.30 8.04 -7.31
N ARG A 119 10.96 7.78 -8.58
CA ARG A 119 9.58 7.82 -9.05
C ARG A 119 8.76 6.70 -8.38
N LEU A 120 7.58 7.07 -7.89
CA LEU A 120 6.64 6.13 -7.27
C LEU A 120 5.37 6.02 -8.12
N THR A 121 5.08 4.81 -8.59
CA THR A 121 3.81 4.46 -9.24
C THR A 121 3.05 3.48 -8.35
N VAL A 122 1.76 3.76 -8.11
CA VAL A 122 0.86 2.83 -7.42
C VAL A 122 -0.12 2.24 -8.42
N CYS A 123 -0.20 0.90 -8.45
CA CYS A 123 -1.14 0.15 -9.28
C CYS A 123 -2.25 -0.43 -8.40
N VAL A 124 -3.49 -0.19 -8.80
CA VAL A 124 -4.69 -0.61 -8.06
C VAL A 124 -5.58 -1.45 -8.99
N ASP A 125 -5.68 -2.73 -8.71
CA ASP A 125 -6.50 -3.63 -9.52
C ASP A 125 -7.97 -3.63 -9.06
N ARG A 126 -8.24 -3.61 -7.75
CA ARG A 126 -9.58 -3.71 -7.18
C ARG A 126 -9.95 -2.56 -6.26
N VAL A 127 -9.12 -2.26 -5.26
CA VAL A 127 -9.46 -1.26 -4.25
C VAL A 127 -8.22 -0.58 -3.64
N ALA A 128 -8.28 0.74 -3.52
CA ALA A 128 -7.43 1.55 -2.65
C ALA A 128 -8.30 2.64 -2.04
N ALA A 129 -9.01 2.30 -0.96
CA ALA A 129 -10.01 3.16 -0.34
C ALA A 129 -9.60 3.56 1.09
N SER A 130 -10.07 4.72 1.55
CA SER A 130 -9.80 5.22 2.91
C SER A 130 -8.28 5.23 3.19
N GLY A 131 -7.79 4.50 4.20
CA GLY A 131 -6.35 4.33 4.46
C GLY A 131 -5.56 3.82 3.25
N GLY A 132 -6.13 2.94 2.42
CA GLY A 132 -5.52 2.51 1.17
C GLY A 132 -5.34 3.68 0.19
N TYR A 133 -6.29 4.59 0.11
CA TYR A 133 -6.14 5.80 -0.69
C TYR A 133 -5.14 6.80 -0.07
N MET A 134 -5.04 6.84 1.26
CA MET A 134 -3.99 7.61 1.94
C MET A 134 -2.59 7.16 1.49
N MET A 135 -2.38 5.87 1.27
CA MET A 135 -1.14 5.36 0.67
C MET A 135 -1.04 5.71 -0.82
N ALA A 136 -2.10 5.46 -1.59
CA ALA A 136 -2.09 5.66 -3.04
C ALA A 136 -1.86 7.11 -3.44
N CYS A 137 -2.42 8.07 -2.70
CA CYS A 137 -2.34 9.50 -3.04
C CYS A 137 -0.91 10.06 -2.98
N ILE A 138 0.03 9.40 -2.31
CA ILE A 138 1.45 9.78 -2.25
C ILE A 138 2.16 9.61 -3.59
N ALA A 139 1.72 8.65 -4.42
CA ALA A 139 2.42 8.28 -5.65
C ALA A 139 2.50 9.45 -6.65
N ASP A 140 3.56 9.48 -7.47
CA ASP A 140 3.64 10.39 -8.61
C ASP A 140 2.57 10.04 -9.65
N ARG A 141 2.30 8.74 -9.80
CA ARG A 141 1.29 8.21 -10.72
C ARG A 141 0.47 7.10 -10.04
N ILE A 142 -0.85 7.16 -10.25
CA ILE A 142 -1.76 6.06 -9.93
C ILE A 142 -2.24 5.45 -11.24
N VAL A 143 -2.13 4.14 -11.35
CA VAL A 143 -2.68 3.34 -12.44
C VAL A 143 -3.76 2.44 -11.85
N ALA A 144 -4.98 2.60 -12.30
CA ALA A 144 -6.11 1.85 -11.76
C ALA A 144 -6.84 1.08 -12.84
N ALA A 145 -7.33 -0.12 -12.52
CA ALA A 145 -8.25 -0.83 -13.38
C ALA A 145 -9.58 -0.04 -13.55
N PRO A 146 -10.31 -0.22 -14.66
CA PRO A 146 -11.52 0.59 -14.94
C PRO A 146 -12.60 0.57 -13.85
N PHE A 147 -12.69 -0.53 -13.09
CA PHE A 147 -13.66 -0.69 -12.00
C PHE A 147 -13.01 -0.69 -10.61
N ALA A 148 -11.75 -0.31 -10.50
CA ALA A 148 -11.10 -0.18 -9.20
C ALA A 148 -11.77 0.93 -8.38
N VAL A 149 -11.99 0.65 -7.10
CA VAL A 149 -12.54 1.62 -6.14
C VAL A 149 -11.40 2.42 -5.54
N LEU A 150 -11.41 3.75 -5.75
CA LEU A 150 -10.45 4.67 -5.17
C LEU A 150 -11.18 5.78 -4.39
N GLY A 151 -10.54 6.32 -3.37
CA GLY A 151 -11.08 7.43 -2.58
C GLY A 151 -11.64 6.97 -1.25
N SER A 152 -12.96 7.14 -1.01
CA SER A 152 -13.57 6.93 0.31
C SER A 152 -12.83 7.73 1.38
N ILE A 153 -12.67 9.05 1.11
CA ILE A 153 -11.94 9.98 1.99
C ILE A 153 -12.89 10.37 3.13
N GLY A 154 -12.97 9.54 4.14
CA GLY A 154 -13.82 9.71 5.29
C GLY A 154 -13.30 8.95 6.50
N VAL A 155 -13.87 9.26 7.67
CA VAL A 155 -13.55 8.62 8.94
C VAL A 155 -14.83 8.06 9.54
N VAL A 156 -14.77 6.83 10.00
CA VAL A 156 -15.88 6.16 10.67
C VAL A 156 -15.42 5.55 11.98
N ALA A 157 -16.25 5.67 13.01
CA ALA A 157 -16.09 4.93 14.25
C ALA A 157 -17.39 4.22 14.59
N GLN A 158 -17.27 2.95 14.99
CA GLN A 158 -18.40 2.15 15.45
C GLN A 158 -18.09 1.59 16.81
N ILE A 159 -18.82 2.05 17.82
CA ILE A 159 -18.64 1.68 19.21
C ILE A 159 -19.95 1.07 19.73
N PRO A 160 -20.02 -0.24 19.96
CA PRO A 160 -21.18 -0.83 20.64
C PRO A 160 -21.24 -0.34 22.08
N ASN A 161 -22.45 -0.07 22.60
CA ASN A 161 -22.64 0.29 23.99
C ASN A 161 -23.55 -0.69 24.70
N PHE A 162 -23.00 -1.40 25.69
CA PHE A 162 -23.69 -2.41 26.49
C PHE A 162 -24.18 -1.92 27.85
N HIS A 163 -24.04 -0.63 28.15
CA HIS A 163 -24.41 -0.07 29.44
C HIS A 163 -25.84 -0.45 29.90
N ARG A 164 -26.84 -0.31 29.00
CA ARG A 164 -28.21 -0.64 29.33
C ARG A 164 -28.42 -2.13 29.64
N LEU A 165 -27.69 -3.00 28.95
CA LEU A 165 -27.75 -4.45 29.17
C LEU A 165 -27.14 -4.81 30.53
N LEU A 166 -26.00 -4.24 30.88
CA LEU A 166 -25.33 -4.45 32.15
C LEU A 166 -26.21 -3.96 33.31
N ARG A 167 -26.74 -2.75 33.21
CA ARG A 167 -27.64 -2.17 34.21
C ARG A 167 -28.91 -3.00 34.43
N LYS A 168 -29.49 -3.56 33.36
CA LYS A 168 -30.65 -4.47 33.43
C LYS A 168 -30.34 -5.74 34.23
N ASN A 169 -29.09 -6.19 34.23
CA ASN A 169 -28.62 -7.37 34.94
C ASN A 169 -27.94 -7.03 36.30
N GLU A 170 -28.20 -5.85 36.85
CA GLU A 170 -27.67 -5.40 38.12
C GLU A 170 -26.13 -5.41 38.18
N ILE A 171 -25.46 -5.14 37.03
CA ILE A 171 -24.01 -5.05 36.91
C ILE A 171 -23.62 -3.58 36.78
N ASP A 172 -22.93 -3.06 37.75
CA ASP A 172 -22.36 -1.71 37.70
C ASP A 172 -20.94 -1.71 37.12
N VAL A 173 -20.65 -0.69 36.36
CA VAL A 173 -19.31 -0.46 35.77
C VAL A 173 -18.78 0.88 36.24
N GLU A 174 -17.72 0.85 37.00
CA GLU A 174 -17.01 2.05 37.42
C GLU A 174 -15.89 2.39 36.42
N LEU A 175 -15.94 3.57 35.83
CA LEU A 175 -14.90 4.11 34.99
C LEU A 175 -14.24 5.30 35.63
N MET A 176 -13.02 5.10 36.13
CA MET A 176 -12.20 6.17 36.72
C MET A 176 -11.22 6.71 35.69
N THR A 177 -11.27 8.01 35.44
CA THR A 177 -10.35 8.66 34.51
C THR A 177 -9.75 9.91 35.14
N ALA A 178 -8.50 10.19 34.77
CA ALA A 178 -7.87 11.48 35.09
C ALA A 178 -7.67 12.22 33.74
N GLY A 179 -8.16 13.45 33.67
CA GLY A 179 -8.24 14.24 32.42
C GLY A 179 -9.64 14.24 31.83
N GLU A 180 -10.14 15.43 31.49
CA GLU A 180 -11.53 15.68 31.09
C GLU A 180 -11.98 14.86 29.86
N TYR A 181 -11.09 14.72 28.88
CA TYR A 181 -11.41 14.02 27.60
C TYR A 181 -10.61 12.71 27.43
N LYS A 182 -10.18 12.08 28.53
CA LYS A 182 -9.44 10.82 28.46
C LYS A 182 -10.25 9.69 27.81
N ARG A 183 -11.58 9.74 28.01
CA ARG A 183 -12.57 8.84 27.39
C ARG A 183 -13.85 9.61 27.11
N THR A 184 -14.12 9.84 25.85
CA THR A 184 -15.35 10.52 25.40
C THR A 184 -16.52 9.55 25.24
N LEU A 185 -16.24 8.35 24.66
CA LEU A 185 -17.22 7.25 24.57
C LEU A 185 -16.65 5.96 25.16
N THR A 186 -17.54 5.12 25.67
CA THR A 186 -17.21 3.83 26.30
C THR A 186 -18.19 2.73 25.89
N MET A 187 -17.72 1.49 25.89
CA MET A 187 -18.57 0.32 25.60
C MET A 187 -19.48 -0.08 26.74
N PHE A 188 -19.09 0.15 27.99
CA PHE A 188 -19.77 -0.41 29.15
C PHE A 188 -20.37 0.64 30.07
N GLY A 189 -19.80 1.84 30.15
CA GLY A 189 -20.34 2.95 30.91
C GLY A 189 -21.39 3.76 30.14
N GLU A 190 -22.01 4.70 30.82
CA GLU A 190 -22.95 5.63 30.21
C GLU A 190 -22.22 6.60 29.27
N ASN A 191 -22.73 6.74 28.06
CA ASN A 191 -22.25 7.74 27.11
C ASN A 191 -23.12 8.98 27.19
N THR A 192 -22.55 10.08 27.66
CA THR A 192 -23.23 11.36 27.78
C THR A 192 -23.36 12.07 26.45
N GLU A 193 -24.30 13.03 26.32
CA GLU A 193 -24.44 13.83 25.12
C GLU A 193 -23.18 14.68 24.87
N HIS A 194 -22.60 15.26 25.89
CA HIS A 194 -21.33 15.99 25.79
C HIS A 194 -20.18 15.10 25.29
N GLY A 195 -20.08 13.85 25.80
CA GLY A 195 -19.10 12.88 25.31
C GLY A 195 -19.28 12.51 23.82
N ARG A 196 -20.55 12.39 23.36
CA ARG A 196 -20.87 12.16 21.95
C ARG A 196 -20.43 13.32 21.06
N GLN A 197 -20.77 14.55 21.48
CA GLN A 197 -20.39 15.76 20.77
C GLN A 197 -18.87 15.87 20.65
N LYS A 198 -18.17 15.67 21.73
CA LYS A 198 -16.70 15.74 21.75
C LYS A 198 -16.06 14.68 20.84
N PHE A 199 -16.59 13.47 20.86
CA PHE A 199 -16.13 12.41 19.98
C PHE A 199 -16.40 12.72 18.49
N GLN A 200 -17.54 13.34 18.19
CA GLN A 200 -17.85 13.78 16.85
C GLN A 200 -16.87 14.86 16.37
N GLU A 201 -16.51 15.82 17.20
CA GLU A 201 -15.47 16.82 16.90
C GLU A 201 -14.12 16.15 16.58
N GLU A 202 -13.69 15.15 17.35
CA GLU A 202 -12.46 14.40 17.10
C GLU A 202 -12.48 13.66 15.75
N LEU A 203 -13.64 13.12 15.33
CA LEU A 203 -13.80 12.50 14.03
C LEU A 203 -13.72 13.54 12.90
N GLU A 204 -14.34 14.70 13.08
CA GLU A 204 -14.31 15.80 12.10
C GLU A 204 -12.91 16.37 11.94
N ASP A 205 -12.18 16.58 13.03
CA ASP A 205 -10.78 16.99 13.01
C ASP A 205 -9.92 15.98 12.23
N THR A 206 -10.10 14.69 12.51
CA THR A 206 -9.39 13.63 11.79
C THR A 206 -9.74 13.61 10.30
N HIS A 207 -11.01 13.88 9.95
CA HIS A 207 -11.45 13.98 8.56
C HIS A 207 -10.82 15.19 7.85
N VAL A 208 -10.73 16.33 8.51
CA VAL A 208 -10.04 17.52 7.98
C VAL A 208 -8.57 17.20 7.71
N LEU A 209 -7.87 16.60 8.66
CA LEU A 209 -6.48 16.18 8.48
C LEU A 209 -6.31 15.23 7.29
N PHE A 210 -7.23 14.29 7.10
CA PHE A 210 -7.18 13.38 5.96
C PHE A 210 -7.38 14.11 4.63
N LYS A 211 -8.36 15.02 4.55
CA LYS A 211 -8.56 15.83 3.34
C LYS A 211 -7.34 16.69 3.02
N ASP A 212 -6.77 17.35 4.01
CA ASP A 212 -5.59 18.18 3.83
C ASP A 212 -4.38 17.37 3.36
N PHE A 213 -4.19 16.17 3.93
CA PHE A 213 -3.17 15.24 3.47
C PHE A 213 -3.35 14.84 1.99
N VAL A 214 -4.58 14.55 1.57
CA VAL A 214 -4.86 14.24 0.15
C VAL A 214 -4.63 15.46 -0.73
N ARG A 215 -5.08 16.65 -0.33
CA ARG A 215 -4.86 17.90 -1.08
C ARG A 215 -3.37 18.23 -1.27
N GLU A 216 -2.54 18.00 -0.24
CA GLU A 216 -1.08 18.19 -0.34
C GLU A 216 -0.50 17.37 -1.49
N HIS A 217 -0.96 16.14 -1.67
CA HIS A 217 -0.39 15.19 -2.62
C HIS A 217 -1.12 15.15 -3.97
N ARG A 218 -2.37 15.60 -4.05
CA ARG A 218 -3.26 15.57 -5.21
C ARG A 218 -3.91 16.94 -5.45
N ARG A 219 -3.11 17.91 -5.87
CA ARG A 219 -3.53 19.33 -6.02
C ARG A 219 -4.65 19.59 -7.04
N GLY A 220 -5.11 18.62 -7.78
CA GLY A 220 -6.18 18.77 -8.77
C GLY A 220 -7.50 18.12 -8.38
N LEU A 221 -7.59 17.53 -7.18
CA LEU A 221 -8.83 16.92 -6.69
C LEU A 221 -9.63 17.92 -5.89
N ASP A 222 -10.91 18.03 -6.21
CA ASP A 222 -11.92 18.71 -5.38
C ASP A 222 -12.46 17.70 -4.35
N ILE A 223 -12.13 17.93 -3.04
CA ILE A 223 -12.47 17.05 -1.91
C ILE A 223 -12.88 17.85 -0.68
#